data_fbe4247509383892ff3f5b1766a027b7
#
_entry.id   fbe4247509383892ff3f5b1766a027b7
#
_cell.length_a   1.000
_cell.length_b   1.000
_cell.length_c   1.000
_cell.angle_alpha   90.00
_cell.angle_beta   90.00
_cell.angle_gamma   90.00
#
_symmetry.space_group_name_H-M   'P 1'
#
loop_
_entity.id
_entity.type
_entity.pdbx_description
1 polymer ?
#
loop_
_entity_poly.entity_id
_entity_poly.type
_entity_poly.pdbx_seq_one_letter_code
_entity_poly.pdbx_strand_id
1 'polypeptide(L)'
;MIRTYGPVLVVAMVTTWVVTFGWRAFARRRAGLVVQPDDRRIHERTTPTGGGFAMWIAFLVAMAVAWRLPRLRDMFEGSTEPLGVVLGATILFGVGLLDDIREVSPPAKLAGTVLGASVMASQGVQMLYFRVPFWDTVVLDQSTGFLITVVWVVLVTEAVNLIDGLDGLAAGVALIAGLAFFLYASRQVDAGLLTGDTIGPLLAVIVVGVCLGFLPHNFNPAKVFMGDAGALFLGLLLATSTLVVGGRTNDEFSGQ
;
A
#
# COMPACT_ATOMS: atom_id res chain seq x y z
N MET A 1 -18.07 10.41 -4.78
CA MET A 1 -16.91 9.71 -4.16
C MET A 1 -17.31 8.79 -3.00
N ILE A 2 -17.91 9.25 -1.89
CA ILE A 2 -18.22 8.40 -0.70
C ILE A 2 -19.12 7.20 -1.04
N ARG A 3 -20.15 7.37 -1.88
CA ARG A 3 -21.04 6.27 -2.29
C ARG A 3 -20.36 5.21 -3.15
N THR A 4 -19.23 5.53 -3.78
CA THR A 4 -18.47 4.62 -4.64
C THR A 4 -17.43 3.87 -3.83
N TYR A 5 -16.65 4.58 -3.03
CA TYR A 5 -15.51 4.02 -2.29
C TYR A 5 -15.84 3.60 -0.85
N GLY A 6 -16.96 4.10 -0.27
CA GLY A 6 -17.38 3.77 1.10
C GLY A 6 -17.52 2.27 1.38
N PRO A 7 -18.17 1.48 0.51
CA PRO A 7 -18.24 0.02 0.69
C PRO A 7 -16.86 -0.65 0.73
N VAL A 8 -15.92 -0.20 -0.12
CA VAL A 8 -14.55 -0.74 -0.18
C VAL A 8 -13.79 -0.42 1.11
N LEU A 9 -13.91 0.84 1.61
CA LEU A 9 -13.32 1.25 2.88
C LEU A 9 -13.82 0.39 4.04
N VAL A 10 -15.13 0.22 4.15
CA VAL A 10 -15.72 -0.57 5.24
C VAL A 10 -15.29 -2.03 5.16
N VAL A 11 -15.28 -2.62 3.97
CA VAL A 11 -14.80 -4.00 3.77
C VAL A 11 -13.34 -4.14 4.16
N ALA A 12 -12.46 -3.25 3.69
CA ALA A 12 -11.04 -3.26 4.05
C ALA A 12 -10.84 -3.14 5.57
N MET A 13 -11.54 -2.20 6.21
CA MET A 13 -11.46 -1.96 7.65
C MET A 13 -11.95 -3.17 8.46
N VAL A 14 -13.15 -3.67 8.15
CA VAL A 14 -13.75 -4.79 8.91
C VAL A 14 -12.96 -6.07 8.70
N THR A 15 -12.55 -6.36 7.46
CA THR A 15 -11.74 -7.56 7.17
C THR A 15 -10.41 -7.50 7.90
N THR A 16 -9.69 -6.37 7.86
CA THR A 16 -8.43 -6.22 8.60
C THR A 16 -8.65 -6.43 10.09
N TRP A 17 -9.66 -5.78 10.67
CA TRP A 17 -9.95 -5.89 12.09
C TRP A 17 -10.25 -7.34 12.52
N VAL A 18 -11.13 -8.03 11.78
CA VAL A 18 -11.53 -9.42 12.08
C VAL A 18 -10.37 -10.38 11.91
N VAL A 19 -9.64 -10.29 10.78
CA VAL A 19 -8.52 -11.19 10.49
C VAL A 19 -7.36 -10.97 11.47
N THR A 20 -7.06 -9.71 11.84
CA THR A 20 -6.05 -9.40 12.87
C THR A 20 -6.44 -9.97 14.23
N PHE A 21 -7.72 -9.88 14.62
CA PHE A 21 -8.21 -10.48 15.85
C PHE A 21 -8.03 -12.00 15.85
N GLY A 22 -8.40 -12.67 14.76
CA GLY A 22 -8.22 -14.12 14.59
C GLY A 22 -6.73 -14.52 14.56
N TRP A 23 -5.90 -13.76 13.83
CA TRP A 23 -4.46 -13.97 13.77
C TRP A 23 -3.79 -13.88 15.13
N ARG A 24 -4.16 -12.88 15.92
CA ARG A 24 -3.67 -12.71 17.29
C ARG A 24 -3.98 -13.92 18.17
N ALA A 25 -5.20 -14.47 18.06
CA ALA A 25 -5.60 -15.64 18.81
C ALA A 25 -4.81 -16.90 18.38
N PHE A 26 -4.55 -17.04 17.09
CA PHE A 26 -3.78 -18.14 16.51
C PHE A 26 -2.28 -18.03 16.85
N ALA A 27 -1.67 -16.86 16.65
CA ALA A 27 -0.24 -16.63 16.83
C ALA A 27 0.20 -16.85 18.30
N ARG A 28 -0.64 -16.48 19.27
CA ARG A 28 -0.38 -16.74 20.70
C ARG A 28 -0.23 -18.21 21.06
N ARG A 29 -0.74 -19.11 20.22
CA ARG A 29 -0.65 -20.57 20.42
C ARG A 29 0.61 -21.17 19.78
N ARG A 30 1.40 -20.38 19.05
CA ARG A 30 2.57 -20.79 18.27
C ARG A 30 3.80 -19.98 18.70
N ALA A 31 4.72 -20.58 19.43
CA ALA A 31 5.93 -19.92 19.96
C ALA A 31 6.80 -19.25 18.86
N GLY A 32 6.82 -19.80 17.65
CA GLY A 32 7.63 -19.26 16.53
C GLY A 32 7.06 -18.00 15.84
N LEU A 33 5.86 -17.55 16.22
CA LEU A 33 5.22 -16.35 15.65
C LEU A 33 5.17 -15.17 16.65
N VAL A 34 5.94 -15.27 17.73
CA VAL A 34 5.95 -14.30 18.81
C VAL A 34 7.36 -13.75 18.95
N VAL A 35 7.49 -12.44 18.81
CA VAL A 35 8.75 -11.72 19.04
C VAL A 35 9.04 -11.71 20.54
N GLN A 36 10.18 -12.29 20.94
CA GLN A 36 10.64 -12.26 22.32
C GLN A 36 11.31 -10.90 22.63
N PRO A 37 11.19 -10.40 23.87
CA PRO A 37 11.95 -9.24 24.31
C PRO A 37 13.44 -9.51 24.15
N ASP A 38 14.16 -8.60 23.50
CA ASP A 38 15.62 -8.61 23.38
C ASP A 38 16.12 -7.27 23.95
N ASP A 39 17.35 -7.25 24.52
CA ASP A 39 17.96 -6.06 25.14
C ASP A 39 18.08 -4.84 24.19
N ARG A 40 17.89 -5.06 22.91
CA ARG A 40 17.86 -4.01 21.87
C ARG A 40 16.47 -3.46 21.55
N ARG A 41 15.39 -4.02 22.15
CA ARG A 41 13.99 -3.67 21.83
C ARG A 41 13.30 -3.07 23.04
N ILE A 42 12.58 -1.98 22.83
CA ILE A 42 11.86 -1.22 23.88
C ILE A 42 10.67 -1.99 24.48
N HIS A 43 10.30 -3.16 23.90
CA HIS A 43 9.11 -3.89 24.29
C HIS A 43 9.39 -4.92 25.38
N GLU A 44 8.76 -4.75 26.53
CA GLU A 44 8.85 -5.68 27.68
C GLU A 44 7.93 -6.92 27.55
N ARG A 45 7.04 -6.96 26.56
CA ARG A 45 6.04 -8.03 26.39
C ARG A 45 6.23 -8.76 25.07
N THR A 46 6.01 -10.06 25.12
CA THR A 46 5.97 -10.91 23.92
C THR A 46 4.76 -10.52 23.05
N THR A 47 5.02 -9.95 21.87
CA THR A 47 3.98 -9.50 20.96
C THR A 47 4.04 -10.30 19.65
N PRO A 48 2.90 -10.88 19.18
CA PRO A 48 2.88 -11.59 17.92
C PRO A 48 3.15 -10.64 16.75
N THR A 49 3.94 -11.11 15.77
CA THR A 49 4.15 -10.46 14.47
C THR A 49 3.20 -11.04 13.41
N GLY A 50 3.20 -10.46 12.21
CA GLY A 50 2.43 -10.95 11.06
C GLY A 50 1.07 -10.29 10.89
N GLY A 51 0.86 -9.09 11.46
CA GLY A 51 -0.32 -8.25 11.16
C GLY A 51 -0.44 -7.94 9.68
N GLY A 52 0.68 -7.90 8.94
CA GLY A 52 0.73 -7.74 7.48
C GLY A 52 -0.08 -8.79 6.73
N PHE A 53 -0.19 -10.01 7.25
CA PHE A 53 -1.06 -11.04 6.66
C PHE A 53 -2.55 -10.61 6.66
N ALA A 54 -3.03 -10.05 7.75
CA ALA A 54 -4.41 -9.56 7.83
C ALA A 54 -4.65 -8.38 6.89
N MET A 55 -3.67 -7.49 6.76
CA MET A 55 -3.72 -6.33 5.87
C MET A 55 -3.76 -6.76 4.40
N TRP A 56 -2.92 -7.73 4.01
CA TRP A 56 -2.88 -8.27 2.65
C TRP A 56 -4.18 -9.01 2.27
N ILE A 57 -4.73 -9.84 3.15
CA ILE A 57 -6.03 -10.49 2.93
C ILE A 57 -7.13 -9.44 2.73
N ALA A 58 -7.16 -8.42 3.59
CA ALA A 58 -8.16 -7.35 3.50
C ALA A 58 -8.05 -6.56 2.20
N PHE A 59 -6.84 -6.31 1.72
CA PHE A 59 -6.58 -5.72 0.41
C PHE A 59 -7.17 -6.57 -0.72
N LEU A 60 -6.88 -7.88 -0.75
CA LEU A 60 -7.40 -8.78 -1.78
C LEU A 60 -8.93 -8.82 -1.78
N VAL A 61 -9.54 -8.91 -0.60
CA VAL A 61 -11.01 -8.89 -0.45
C VAL A 61 -11.57 -7.55 -0.91
N ALA A 62 -10.94 -6.43 -0.55
CA ALA A 62 -11.35 -5.09 -0.96
C ALA A 62 -11.24 -4.90 -2.48
N MET A 63 -10.17 -5.38 -3.12
CA MET A 63 -10.00 -5.38 -4.58
C MET A 63 -11.07 -6.23 -5.27
N ALA A 64 -11.36 -7.43 -4.74
CA ALA A 64 -12.41 -8.31 -5.27
C ALA A 64 -13.81 -7.68 -5.15
N VAL A 65 -14.09 -6.98 -4.04
CA VAL A 65 -15.35 -6.24 -3.87
C VAL A 65 -15.41 -5.05 -4.83
N ALA A 66 -14.31 -4.29 -4.97
CA ALA A 66 -14.23 -3.17 -5.91
C ALA A 66 -14.53 -3.62 -7.35
N TRP A 67 -13.96 -4.75 -7.78
CA TRP A 67 -14.24 -5.35 -9.10
C TRP A 67 -15.72 -5.68 -9.31
N ARG A 68 -16.47 -6.04 -8.26
CA ARG A 68 -17.91 -6.36 -8.34
C ARG A 68 -18.79 -5.13 -8.34
N LEU A 69 -18.26 -3.95 -7.98
CA LEU A 69 -19.04 -2.72 -7.97
C LEU A 69 -19.15 -2.13 -9.39
N PRO A 70 -20.39 -1.92 -9.93
CA PRO A 70 -20.56 -1.45 -11.30
C PRO A 70 -19.81 -0.14 -11.62
N ARG A 71 -19.65 0.73 -10.62
CA ARG A 71 -18.98 2.03 -10.78
C ARG A 71 -17.47 1.96 -10.85
N LEU A 72 -16.87 0.84 -10.46
CA LEU A 72 -15.41 0.62 -10.45
C LEU A 72 -14.99 -0.46 -11.45
N ARG A 73 -15.96 -1.13 -12.08
CA ARG A 73 -15.72 -2.26 -12.96
C ARG A 73 -14.88 -1.90 -14.18
N ASP A 74 -15.16 -0.74 -14.79
CA ASP A 74 -14.48 -0.26 -16.00
C ASP A 74 -12.97 -0.10 -15.77
N MET A 75 -12.55 0.26 -14.54
CA MET A 75 -11.16 0.34 -14.13
C MET A 75 -10.44 -1.02 -14.23
N PHE A 76 -11.15 -2.12 -13.95
CA PHE A 76 -10.59 -3.48 -14.00
C PHE A 76 -10.65 -4.10 -15.39
N GLU A 77 -11.62 -3.71 -16.22
CA GLU A 77 -11.80 -4.24 -17.57
C GLU A 77 -11.01 -3.42 -18.62
N GLY A 78 -10.79 -2.14 -18.35
CA GLY A 78 -10.09 -1.23 -19.27
C GLY A 78 -8.56 -1.17 -19.10
N SER A 79 -8.00 -1.72 -18.00
CA SER A 79 -6.58 -1.59 -17.69
C SER A 79 -6.01 -2.82 -16.97
N THR A 80 -4.72 -3.09 -17.19
CA THR A 80 -3.96 -4.12 -16.46
C THR A 80 -3.38 -3.62 -15.13
N GLU A 81 -3.52 -2.35 -14.81
CA GLU A 81 -2.99 -1.73 -13.59
C GLU A 81 -3.47 -2.39 -12.29
N PRO A 82 -4.78 -2.71 -12.12
CA PRO A 82 -5.24 -3.39 -10.92
C PRO A 82 -4.55 -4.74 -10.72
N LEU A 83 -4.33 -5.49 -11.81
CA LEU A 83 -3.57 -6.75 -11.77
C LEU A 83 -2.11 -6.50 -11.38
N GLY A 84 -1.48 -5.49 -11.97
CA GLY A 84 -0.11 -5.09 -11.63
C GLY A 84 0.07 -4.77 -10.15
N VAL A 85 -0.85 -4.00 -9.57
CA VAL A 85 -0.83 -3.67 -8.15
C VAL A 85 -1.02 -4.91 -7.28
N VAL A 86 -1.97 -5.79 -7.62
CA VAL A 86 -2.20 -7.05 -6.88
C VAL A 86 -0.96 -7.93 -6.90
N LEU A 87 -0.32 -8.09 -8.07
CA LEU A 87 0.89 -8.90 -8.21
C LEU A 87 2.07 -8.28 -7.44
N GLY A 88 2.35 -6.99 -7.66
CA GLY A 88 3.42 -6.27 -6.96
C GLY A 88 3.25 -6.31 -5.44
N ALA A 89 2.05 -5.99 -4.95
CA ALA A 89 1.72 -6.04 -3.53
C ALA A 89 1.87 -7.44 -2.92
N THR A 90 1.50 -8.48 -3.68
CA THR A 90 1.65 -9.87 -3.25
C THR A 90 3.12 -10.29 -3.20
N ILE A 91 3.94 -9.84 -4.16
CA ILE A 91 5.39 -10.09 -4.14
C ILE A 91 6.02 -9.42 -2.92
N LEU A 92 5.74 -8.14 -2.66
CA LEU A 92 6.30 -7.43 -1.52
C LEU A 92 5.83 -8.02 -0.19
N PHE A 93 4.55 -8.37 -0.09
CA PHE A 93 4.05 -9.13 1.06
C PHE A 93 4.83 -10.44 1.26
N GLY A 94 5.07 -11.19 0.18
CA GLY A 94 5.83 -12.44 0.23
C GLY A 94 7.29 -12.24 0.66
N VAL A 95 7.96 -11.20 0.15
CA VAL A 95 9.34 -10.84 0.55
C VAL A 95 9.39 -10.48 2.03
N GLY A 96 8.49 -9.61 2.51
CA GLY A 96 8.41 -9.25 3.91
C GLY A 96 8.04 -10.42 4.82
N LEU A 97 7.15 -11.31 4.38
CA LEU A 97 6.81 -12.52 5.12
C LEU A 97 8.00 -13.47 5.25
N LEU A 98 8.81 -13.60 4.21
CA LEU A 98 10.05 -14.38 4.27
C LEU A 98 11.05 -13.76 5.25
N ASP A 99 11.14 -12.43 5.28
CA ASP A 99 12.01 -11.70 6.21
C ASP A 99 11.53 -11.87 7.67
N ASP A 100 10.23 -11.73 7.90
CA ASP A 100 9.61 -11.98 9.22
C ASP A 100 9.90 -13.40 9.77
N ILE A 101 10.08 -14.41 8.87
CA ILE A 101 10.28 -15.81 9.27
C ILE A 101 11.76 -16.21 9.31
N ARG A 102 12.62 -15.69 8.39
CA ARG A 102 13.97 -16.24 8.15
C ARG A 102 15.10 -15.22 8.13
N GLU A 103 14.84 -13.94 8.43
CA GLU A 103 15.83 -12.85 8.34
C GLU A 103 16.56 -12.86 6.99
N VAL A 104 15.94 -12.24 5.97
CA VAL A 104 16.50 -12.15 4.62
C VAL A 104 17.64 -11.12 4.60
N SER A 105 18.70 -11.38 3.85
CA SER A 105 19.79 -10.41 3.72
C SER A 105 19.29 -9.10 3.06
N PRO A 106 19.79 -7.92 3.49
CA PRO A 106 19.34 -6.63 2.96
C PRO A 106 19.39 -6.53 1.42
N PRO A 107 20.44 -7.03 0.72
CA PRO A 107 20.45 -7.03 -0.73
C PRO A 107 19.35 -7.90 -1.35
N ALA A 108 19.01 -9.05 -0.76
CA ALA A 108 17.97 -9.94 -1.26
C ALA A 108 16.58 -9.32 -1.03
N LYS A 109 16.36 -8.67 0.11
CA LYS A 109 15.13 -7.91 0.40
C LYS A 109 14.94 -6.78 -0.61
N LEU A 110 15.97 -5.98 -0.85
CA LEU A 110 15.95 -4.92 -1.87
C LEU A 110 15.67 -5.46 -3.27
N ALA A 111 16.30 -6.58 -3.66
CA ALA A 111 16.05 -7.21 -4.96
C ALA A 111 14.59 -7.66 -5.09
N GLY A 112 13.99 -8.20 -4.02
CA GLY A 112 12.58 -8.55 -3.98
C GLY A 112 11.66 -7.34 -4.09
N THR A 113 11.99 -6.22 -3.44
CA THR A 113 11.26 -4.95 -3.54
C THR A 113 11.32 -4.41 -4.98
N VAL A 114 12.51 -4.41 -5.60
CA VAL A 114 12.70 -4.02 -7.01
C VAL A 114 11.89 -4.93 -7.94
N LEU A 115 11.87 -6.24 -7.72
CA LEU A 115 11.09 -7.18 -8.51
C LEU A 115 9.59 -6.86 -8.46
N GLY A 116 9.03 -6.69 -7.26
CA GLY A 116 7.61 -6.38 -7.10
C GLY A 116 7.22 -5.04 -7.72
N ALA A 117 8.06 -4.00 -7.53
CA ALA A 117 7.91 -2.71 -8.18
C ALA A 117 7.96 -2.80 -9.71
N SER A 118 8.89 -3.60 -10.26
CA SER A 118 9.04 -3.81 -11.70
C SER A 118 7.86 -4.56 -12.30
N VAL A 119 7.34 -5.58 -11.62
CA VAL A 119 6.14 -6.31 -12.06
C VAL A 119 4.95 -5.37 -12.10
N MET A 120 4.74 -4.55 -11.08
CA MET A 120 3.68 -3.54 -11.06
C MET A 120 3.84 -2.54 -12.20
N ALA A 121 5.03 -1.98 -12.39
CA ALA A 121 5.32 -0.99 -13.43
C ALA A 121 5.14 -1.56 -14.85
N SER A 122 5.47 -2.84 -15.06
CA SER A 122 5.28 -3.52 -16.35
C SER A 122 3.81 -3.68 -16.75
N GLN A 123 2.89 -3.61 -15.79
CA GLN A 123 1.44 -3.64 -16.03
C GLN A 123 0.81 -2.26 -16.24
N GLY A 124 1.63 -1.23 -16.46
CA GLY A 124 1.17 0.11 -16.81
C GLY A 124 1.12 1.11 -15.64
N VAL A 125 1.40 0.70 -14.42
CA VAL A 125 1.50 1.63 -13.27
C VAL A 125 2.83 2.37 -13.36
N GLN A 126 2.87 3.44 -14.13
CA GLN A 126 4.09 4.21 -14.39
C GLN A 126 3.86 5.70 -14.17
N MET A 127 4.92 6.39 -13.76
CA MET A 127 4.96 7.85 -13.76
C MET A 127 5.16 8.33 -15.20
N LEU A 128 4.19 9.09 -15.71
CA LEU A 128 4.23 9.63 -17.08
C LEU A 128 4.75 11.06 -17.10
N TYR A 129 4.51 11.80 -16.04
CA TYR A 129 4.88 13.22 -15.93
C TYR A 129 5.60 13.46 -14.60
N PHE A 130 6.59 14.31 -14.63
CA PHE A 130 7.28 14.81 -13.45
C PHE A 130 7.27 16.33 -13.45
N ARG A 131 6.59 16.92 -12.47
CA ARG A 131 6.55 18.37 -12.33
C ARG A 131 7.69 18.84 -11.44
N VAL A 132 8.61 19.58 -12.00
CA VAL A 132 9.70 20.20 -11.24
C VAL A 132 9.20 21.53 -10.67
N PRO A 133 9.25 21.75 -9.33
CA PRO A 133 8.90 23.05 -8.76
C PRO A 133 9.71 24.16 -9.41
N PHE A 134 9.04 25.24 -9.80
CA PHE A 134 9.61 26.42 -10.47
C PHE A 134 10.09 26.21 -11.93
N TRP A 135 9.92 25.01 -12.48
CA TRP A 135 10.17 24.67 -13.88
C TRP A 135 8.94 24.03 -14.50
N ASP A 136 9.05 23.68 -15.75
CA ASP A 136 7.94 23.11 -16.51
C ASP A 136 7.71 21.62 -16.19
N THR A 137 6.59 21.08 -16.68
CA THR A 137 6.28 19.65 -16.57
C THR A 137 7.13 18.86 -17.55
N VAL A 138 7.89 17.89 -17.04
CA VAL A 138 8.70 17.00 -17.87
C VAL A 138 7.90 15.76 -18.21
N VAL A 139 7.69 15.53 -19.51
CA VAL A 139 7.11 14.28 -20.01
C VAL A 139 8.20 13.22 -20.05
N LEU A 140 7.95 12.08 -19.43
CA LEU A 140 8.91 10.98 -19.35
C LEU A 140 8.67 10.00 -20.51
N ASP A 141 9.73 9.58 -21.17
CA ASP A 141 9.66 8.43 -22.07
C ASP A 141 9.42 7.14 -21.28
N GLN A 142 8.93 6.10 -21.94
CA GLN A 142 8.51 4.85 -21.31
C GLN A 142 9.62 4.21 -20.45
N SER A 143 10.87 4.24 -20.90
CA SER A 143 12.00 3.63 -20.19
C SER A 143 12.35 4.41 -18.92
N THR A 144 12.41 5.75 -19.04
CA THR A 144 12.69 6.64 -17.91
C THR A 144 11.54 6.63 -16.89
N GLY A 145 10.29 6.66 -17.37
CA GLY A 145 9.10 6.54 -16.52
C GLY A 145 9.07 5.23 -15.74
N PHE A 146 9.41 4.11 -16.39
CA PHE A 146 9.55 2.80 -15.73
C PHE A 146 10.61 2.84 -14.62
N LEU A 147 11.82 3.32 -14.94
CA LEU A 147 12.93 3.38 -13.98
C LEU A 147 12.60 4.26 -12.78
N ILE A 148 12.08 5.47 -13.03
CA ILE A 148 11.70 6.40 -11.95
C ILE A 148 10.59 5.81 -11.09
N THR A 149 9.61 5.12 -11.70
CA THR A 149 8.55 4.41 -10.97
C THR A 149 9.11 3.37 -10.03
N VAL A 150 10.00 2.50 -10.50
CA VAL A 150 10.63 1.45 -9.68
C VAL A 150 11.42 2.08 -8.53
N VAL A 151 12.25 3.09 -8.81
CA VAL A 151 13.03 3.80 -7.79
C VAL A 151 12.11 4.44 -6.75
N TRP A 152 11.05 5.12 -7.19
CA TRP A 152 10.08 5.75 -6.29
C TRP A 152 9.41 4.74 -5.37
N VAL A 153 8.92 3.63 -5.93
CA VAL A 153 8.27 2.56 -5.15
C VAL A 153 9.23 1.97 -4.13
N VAL A 154 10.47 1.70 -4.52
CA VAL A 154 11.51 1.20 -3.60
C VAL A 154 11.75 2.20 -2.47
N LEU A 155 11.96 3.48 -2.79
CA LEU A 155 12.22 4.52 -1.78
C LEU A 155 11.09 4.66 -0.77
N VAL A 156 9.84 4.74 -1.24
CA VAL A 156 8.67 4.88 -0.35
C VAL A 156 8.47 3.61 0.47
N THR A 157 8.65 2.44 -0.14
CA THR A 157 8.51 1.14 0.55
C THR A 157 9.52 0.99 1.66
N GLU A 158 10.80 1.28 1.40
CA GLU A 158 11.84 1.21 2.43
C GLU A 158 11.65 2.31 3.49
N ALA A 159 11.17 3.50 3.13
CA ALA A 159 10.84 4.54 4.11
C ALA A 159 9.73 4.09 5.07
N VAL A 160 8.66 3.46 4.56
CA VAL A 160 7.60 2.92 5.42
C VAL A 160 8.12 1.79 6.31
N ASN A 161 8.99 0.92 5.78
CA ASN A 161 9.61 -0.13 6.56
C ASN A 161 10.49 0.44 7.70
N LEU A 162 11.27 1.47 7.43
CA LEU A 162 12.13 2.11 8.44
C LEU A 162 11.35 2.78 9.58
N ILE A 163 10.13 3.28 9.32
CA ILE A 163 9.31 3.89 10.38
C ILE A 163 8.47 2.88 11.16
N ASP A 164 8.41 1.60 10.74
CA ASP A 164 7.69 0.53 11.47
C ASP A 164 8.49 0.00 12.68
N GLY A 165 9.09 0.91 13.43
CA GLY A 165 9.82 0.59 14.67
C GLY A 165 9.06 0.93 15.96
N LEU A 166 7.94 1.65 15.88
CA LEU A 166 7.16 2.10 17.02
C LEU A 166 5.67 1.75 16.86
N ASP A 167 5.05 1.40 18.00
CA ASP A 167 3.63 1.03 18.07
C ASP A 167 2.73 2.08 17.41
N GLY A 168 1.98 1.67 16.40
CA GLY A 168 1.01 2.50 15.68
C GLY A 168 1.61 3.55 14.75
N LEU A 169 2.94 3.75 14.71
CA LEU A 169 3.55 4.84 13.95
C LEU A 169 3.37 4.64 12.43
N ALA A 170 3.84 3.53 11.89
CA ALA A 170 3.75 3.28 10.44
C ALA A 170 2.29 3.22 9.97
N ALA A 171 1.42 2.52 10.67
CA ALA A 171 0.00 2.45 10.36
C ALA A 171 -0.69 3.82 10.49
N GLY A 172 -0.31 4.64 11.48
CA GLY A 172 -0.84 6.00 11.67
C GLY A 172 -0.40 6.96 10.57
N VAL A 173 0.88 6.96 10.20
CA VAL A 173 1.41 7.77 9.09
C VAL A 173 0.76 7.36 7.77
N ALA A 174 0.66 6.05 7.50
CA ALA A 174 0.02 5.53 6.31
C ALA A 174 -1.47 5.89 6.24
N LEU A 175 -2.18 5.87 7.37
CA LEU A 175 -3.57 6.32 7.45
C LEU A 175 -3.73 7.79 7.05
N ILE A 176 -2.90 8.67 7.62
CA ILE A 176 -2.95 10.11 7.35
C ILE A 176 -2.60 10.38 5.88
N ALA A 177 -1.54 9.73 5.37
CA ALA A 177 -1.12 9.86 3.97
C ALA A 177 -2.21 9.35 3.02
N GLY A 178 -2.77 8.16 3.26
CA GLY A 178 -3.85 7.58 2.45
C GLY A 178 -5.08 8.48 2.43
N LEU A 179 -5.47 9.06 3.57
CA LEU A 179 -6.58 10.00 3.64
C LEU A 179 -6.29 11.28 2.84
N ALA A 180 -5.09 11.84 2.96
CA ALA A 180 -4.69 13.02 2.21
C ALA A 180 -4.69 12.75 0.70
N PHE A 181 -4.17 11.60 0.25
CA PHE A 181 -4.19 11.20 -1.16
C PHE A 181 -5.60 10.97 -1.68
N PHE A 182 -6.46 10.33 -0.90
CA PHE A 182 -7.87 10.15 -1.28
C PHE A 182 -8.60 11.49 -1.44
N LEU A 183 -8.41 12.42 -0.50
CA LEU A 183 -9.01 13.75 -0.59
C LEU A 183 -8.46 14.55 -1.77
N TYR A 184 -7.15 14.48 -2.01
CA TYR A 184 -6.51 15.13 -3.15
C TYR A 184 -7.02 14.57 -4.48
N ALA A 185 -7.03 13.24 -4.64
CA ALA A 185 -7.56 12.57 -5.82
C ALA A 185 -9.05 12.91 -6.05
N SER A 186 -9.84 12.98 -4.98
CA SER A 186 -11.26 13.37 -5.08
C SER A 186 -11.43 14.76 -5.65
N ARG A 187 -10.61 15.71 -5.21
CA ARG A 187 -10.63 17.08 -5.74
C ARG A 187 -10.19 17.16 -7.20
N GLN A 188 -9.21 16.34 -7.59
CA GLN A 188 -8.74 16.28 -8.97
C GLN A 188 -9.83 15.72 -9.91
N VAL A 189 -10.56 14.69 -9.48
CA VAL A 189 -11.70 14.14 -10.24
C VAL A 189 -12.84 15.15 -10.33
N ASP A 190 -13.18 15.84 -9.23
CA ASP A 190 -14.24 16.85 -9.21
C ASP A 190 -13.89 18.07 -10.07
N ALA A 191 -12.60 18.37 -10.24
CA ALA A 191 -12.08 19.44 -11.12
C ALA A 191 -11.95 19.00 -12.59
N GLY A 192 -12.20 17.73 -12.93
CA GLY A 192 -12.01 17.19 -14.28
C GLY A 192 -10.56 16.94 -14.67
N LEU A 193 -9.62 17.09 -13.73
CA LEU A 193 -8.17 16.93 -13.95
C LEU A 193 -7.72 15.45 -13.90
N LEU A 194 -8.53 14.58 -13.34
CA LEU A 194 -8.29 13.15 -13.25
C LEU A 194 -9.53 12.40 -13.71
N THR A 195 -9.36 11.36 -14.52
CA THR A 195 -10.47 10.49 -14.91
C THR A 195 -10.94 9.67 -13.71
N GLY A 196 -12.26 9.46 -13.59
CA GLY A 196 -12.87 8.78 -12.44
C GLY A 196 -12.55 7.28 -12.32
N ASP A 197 -11.90 6.70 -13.33
CA ASP A 197 -11.51 5.31 -13.50
C ASP A 197 -10.03 5.03 -13.14
N THR A 198 -9.33 6.00 -12.56
CA THR A 198 -7.96 5.76 -12.08
C THR A 198 -7.93 4.95 -10.78
N ILE A 199 -6.94 4.05 -10.66
CA ILE A 199 -6.79 3.17 -9.50
C ILE A 199 -6.33 3.91 -8.22
N GLY A 200 -5.78 5.13 -8.34
CA GLY A 200 -5.20 5.89 -7.22
C GLY A 200 -6.15 6.10 -6.04
N PRO A 201 -7.37 6.66 -6.24
CA PRO A 201 -8.35 6.84 -5.18
C PRO A 201 -8.78 5.53 -4.52
N LEU A 202 -8.87 4.43 -5.30
CA LEU A 202 -9.19 3.10 -4.80
C LEU A 202 -8.12 2.60 -3.83
N LEU A 203 -6.85 2.70 -4.22
CA LEU A 203 -5.73 2.27 -3.36
C LEU A 203 -5.63 3.13 -2.10
N ALA A 204 -5.78 4.43 -2.22
CA ALA A 204 -5.76 5.34 -1.08
C ALA A 204 -6.86 4.98 -0.06
N VAL A 205 -8.09 4.71 -0.51
CA VAL A 205 -9.18 4.32 0.39
C VAL A 205 -8.97 2.94 1.01
N ILE A 206 -8.37 1.99 0.29
CA ILE A 206 -8.01 0.67 0.82
C ILE A 206 -6.94 0.82 1.92
N VAL A 207 -5.90 1.63 1.70
CA VAL A 207 -4.89 1.94 2.73
C VAL A 207 -5.55 2.51 3.98
N VAL A 208 -6.44 3.49 3.82
CA VAL A 208 -7.20 4.05 4.96
C VAL A 208 -7.98 2.96 5.70
N GLY A 209 -8.74 2.13 4.99
CA GLY A 209 -9.53 1.05 5.59
C GLY A 209 -8.67 0.02 6.32
N VAL A 210 -7.59 -0.45 5.68
CA VAL A 210 -6.64 -1.42 6.25
C VAL A 210 -5.99 -0.85 7.52
N CYS A 211 -5.53 0.40 7.50
CA CYS A 211 -4.91 1.04 8.66
C CYS A 211 -5.92 1.27 9.81
N LEU A 212 -7.14 1.72 9.49
CA LEU A 212 -8.21 1.86 10.51
C LEU A 212 -8.57 0.54 11.17
N GLY A 213 -8.61 -0.56 10.40
CA GLY A 213 -8.86 -1.89 10.95
C GLY A 213 -7.70 -2.44 11.77
N PHE A 214 -6.45 -2.08 11.44
CA PHE A 214 -5.25 -2.57 12.11
C PHE A 214 -4.90 -1.78 13.37
N LEU A 215 -5.01 -0.46 13.36
CA LEU A 215 -4.62 0.43 14.47
C LEU A 215 -5.16 0.03 15.85
N PRO A 216 -6.41 -0.42 16.04
CA PRO A 216 -6.91 -0.87 17.34
C PRO A 216 -6.11 -2.04 17.94
N HIS A 217 -5.38 -2.78 17.12
CA HIS A 217 -4.52 -3.90 17.52
C HIS A 217 -3.05 -3.50 17.66
N ASN A 218 -2.62 -2.45 16.96
CA ASN A 218 -1.23 -2.00 16.89
C ASN A 218 -0.97 -0.72 17.68
N PHE A 219 -2.01 -0.01 18.17
CA PHE A 219 -1.85 1.18 19.01
C PHE A 219 -1.20 0.82 20.34
N ASN A 220 -0.37 1.73 20.86
CA ASN A 220 0.41 1.49 22.09
C ASN A 220 -0.48 1.24 23.33
N PRO A 221 -0.24 0.19 24.11
CA PRO A 221 0.73 -0.88 23.87
C PRO A 221 0.24 -1.89 22.80
N ALA A 222 1.07 -2.14 21.80
CA ALA A 222 0.70 -2.99 20.66
C ALA A 222 0.38 -4.43 21.09
N LYS A 223 -0.64 -4.98 20.46
CA LYS A 223 -1.10 -6.36 20.67
C LYS A 223 -0.70 -7.28 19.52
N VAL A 224 -0.35 -6.68 18.38
CA VAL A 224 0.17 -7.34 17.16
C VAL A 224 1.07 -6.34 16.44
N PHE A 225 2.23 -6.78 15.98
CA PHE A 225 3.10 -6.01 15.09
C PHE A 225 2.76 -6.26 13.63
N MET A 226 2.94 -5.22 12.80
CA MET A 226 2.74 -5.27 11.36
C MET A 226 3.71 -6.24 10.71
N GLY A 227 4.99 -6.16 11.09
CA GLY A 227 6.09 -6.89 10.50
C GLY A 227 6.48 -6.35 9.12
N ASP A 228 7.59 -6.84 8.60
CA ASP A 228 8.09 -6.46 7.29
C ASP A 228 7.12 -6.79 6.16
N ALA A 229 6.36 -7.88 6.32
CA ALA A 229 5.27 -8.23 5.40
C ALA A 229 4.24 -7.09 5.24
N GLY A 230 3.84 -6.47 6.34
CA GLY A 230 2.88 -5.37 6.32
C GLY A 230 3.49 -4.05 5.90
N ALA A 231 4.71 -3.75 6.35
CA ALA A 231 5.38 -2.49 6.07
C ALA A 231 5.73 -2.35 4.58
N LEU A 232 6.34 -3.38 3.97
CA LEU A 232 6.66 -3.39 2.53
C LEU A 232 5.39 -3.32 1.67
N PHE A 233 4.37 -4.11 2.02
CA PHE A 233 3.08 -4.08 1.37
C PHE A 233 2.43 -2.69 1.41
N LEU A 234 2.38 -2.06 2.58
CA LEU A 234 1.77 -0.74 2.76
C LEU A 234 2.53 0.34 2.02
N GLY A 235 3.86 0.27 2.02
CA GLY A 235 4.73 1.17 1.30
C GLY A 235 4.48 1.16 -0.20
N LEU A 236 4.33 -0.03 -0.82
CA LEU A 236 3.97 -0.13 -2.23
C LEU A 236 2.61 0.51 -2.52
N LEU A 237 1.58 0.26 -1.71
CA LEU A 237 0.26 0.85 -1.93
C LEU A 237 0.27 2.38 -1.84
N LEU A 238 1.02 2.93 -0.87
CA LEU A 238 1.20 4.38 -0.74
C LEU A 238 1.96 4.96 -1.93
N ALA A 239 3.10 4.33 -2.32
CA ALA A 239 3.87 4.75 -3.48
C ALA A 239 3.01 4.78 -4.75
N THR A 240 2.23 3.72 -4.97
CA THR A 240 1.32 3.62 -6.12
C THR A 240 0.24 4.69 -6.09
N SER A 241 -0.34 4.97 -4.92
CA SER A 241 -1.35 6.03 -4.79
C SER A 241 -0.80 7.40 -5.18
N THR A 242 0.47 7.71 -4.83
CA THR A 242 1.10 8.97 -5.22
C THR A 242 1.39 9.05 -6.72
N LEU A 243 1.88 7.97 -7.31
CA LEU A 243 2.22 7.89 -8.74
C LEU A 243 1.00 8.13 -9.62
N VAL A 244 -0.10 7.45 -9.32
CA VAL A 244 -1.31 7.50 -10.17
C VAL A 244 -2.05 8.82 -10.02
N VAL A 245 -2.02 9.43 -8.83
CA VAL A 245 -2.71 10.71 -8.59
C VAL A 245 -1.87 11.90 -9.02
N GLY A 246 -0.54 11.86 -8.82
CA GLY A 246 0.35 12.99 -9.10
C GLY A 246 1.01 12.94 -10.48
N GLY A 247 1.11 11.77 -11.09
CA GLY A 247 1.85 11.56 -12.34
C GLY A 247 1.02 11.45 -13.61
N ARG A 248 -0.29 11.72 -13.56
CA ARG A 248 -1.23 11.49 -14.68
C ARG A 248 -2.32 12.54 -14.82
N THR A 249 -2.01 13.80 -14.63
CA THR A 249 -2.99 14.87 -14.90
C THR A 249 -3.13 15.10 -16.40
N ASN A 250 -4.34 14.96 -16.94
CA ASN A 250 -4.65 14.97 -18.38
C ASN A 250 -4.63 16.36 -19.07
N ASP A 251 -4.38 17.49 -18.41
CA ASP A 251 -5.05 18.71 -18.84
C ASP A 251 -4.25 19.76 -19.61
N GLU A 252 -2.98 19.58 -19.90
CA GLU A 252 -2.29 20.61 -20.72
C GLU A 252 -1.71 20.09 -22.05
N PHE A 253 -1.82 18.79 -22.34
CA PHE A 253 -1.20 18.19 -23.53
C PHE A 253 -2.17 17.65 -24.58
N SER A 254 -3.50 17.71 -24.37
CA SER A 254 -4.50 17.33 -25.37
C SER A 254 -4.80 18.44 -26.38
N GLY A 255 -4.10 19.54 -26.35
CA GLY A 255 -4.32 20.76 -27.16
C GLY A 255 -3.22 21.11 -28.14
N GLN A 256 -2.29 20.18 -28.49
CA GLN A 256 -1.34 20.40 -29.59
C GLN A 256 -1.35 19.26 -30.58
#